data_c109d589cb313596abb26e3ceb5fb532
#
_entry.id   c109d589cb313596abb26e3ceb5fb532
#
_cell.length_a   1.000
_cell.length_b   1.000
_cell.length_c   1.000
_cell.angle_alpha   90.00
_cell.angle_beta   90.00
_cell.angle_gamma   90.00
#
_symmetry.space_group_name_H-M   'P 1'
#
loop_
_entity.id
_entity.type
_entity.pdbx_description
1 polymer ?
#
loop_
_entity_poly.entity_id
_entity_poly.type
_entity_poly.pdbx_seq_one_letter_code
_entity_poly.pdbx_strand_id
1 'polypeptide(L)'
;MKSVKENMVETLELPKDLMYGASIVTITGRREVLIENYKGILEYTKEYIKIQTKNAKLTVYGKRLNIEYYTNEDMKVVGFIKSIEFEA
;
A
#
# COMPACT_ATOMS: atom_id res chain seq x y z
N MET A 1 -27.29 -8.43 5.86
CA MET A 1 -26.11 -8.80 6.66
C MET A 1 -25.40 -10.01 6.13
N LYS A 2 -26.11 -11.08 5.88
CA LYS A 2 -25.49 -12.28 5.36
C LYS A 2 -24.79 -12.03 4.02
N SER A 3 -25.44 -11.29 3.13
CA SER A 3 -24.87 -11.04 1.81
C SER A 3 -23.55 -10.26 1.90
N VAL A 4 -23.47 -9.33 2.85
CA VAL A 4 -22.23 -8.57 3.04
C VAL A 4 -21.12 -9.48 3.52
N LYS A 5 -21.42 -10.36 4.46
CA LYS A 5 -20.44 -11.32 4.93
C LYS A 5 -19.96 -12.26 3.83
N GLU A 6 -20.90 -12.75 3.05
CA GLU A 6 -20.58 -13.65 1.96
C GLU A 6 -19.69 -12.97 0.94
N ASN A 7 -20.00 -11.73 0.60
CA ASN A 7 -19.18 -10.98 -0.33
C ASN A 7 -17.78 -10.76 0.20
N MET A 8 -17.65 -10.48 1.49
CA MET A 8 -16.34 -10.32 2.11
C MET A 8 -15.52 -11.60 2.04
N VAL A 9 -16.15 -12.72 2.33
CA VAL A 9 -15.45 -14.00 2.28
C VAL A 9 -14.98 -14.30 0.87
N GLU A 10 -15.83 -14.08 -0.11
CA GLU A 10 -15.46 -14.29 -1.50
C GLU A 10 -14.30 -13.40 -1.90
N THR A 11 -14.33 -12.13 -1.49
CA THR A 11 -13.27 -11.20 -1.81
C THR A 11 -11.95 -11.64 -1.19
N LEU A 12 -12.00 -12.10 0.06
CA LEU A 12 -10.79 -12.53 0.75
C LEU A 12 -10.20 -13.82 0.16
N GLU A 13 -10.98 -14.59 -0.52
CA GLU A 13 -10.52 -15.82 -1.14
C GLU A 13 -9.91 -15.62 -2.52
N LEU A 14 -10.03 -14.41 -3.09
CA LEU A 14 -9.46 -14.15 -4.40
C LEU A 14 -7.94 -14.16 -4.34
N PRO A 15 -7.29 -14.94 -5.20
CA PRO A 15 -5.83 -14.92 -5.28
C PRO A 15 -5.32 -13.56 -5.74
N LYS A 16 -4.13 -13.20 -5.29
CA LYS A 16 -3.51 -11.93 -5.66
C LYS A 16 -3.34 -11.77 -7.17
N ASP A 17 -2.98 -12.83 -7.85
CA ASP A 17 -2.73 -12.77 -9.28
C ASP A 17 -3.98 -12.47 -10.09
N LEU A 18 -5.16 -12.72 -9.55
CA LEU A 18 -6.40 -12.33 -10.20
C LEU A 18 -6.64 -10.83 -10.11
N MET A 19 -5.88 -10.11 -9.30
CA MET A 19 -6.01 -8.67 -9.17
C MET A 19 -5.25 -7.92 -10.26
N TYR A 20 -4.58 -8.64 -11.15
CA TYR A 20 -3.97 -8.11 -12.36
C TYR A 20 -3.07 -6.90 -12.14
N GLY A 21 -2.14 -7.06 -11.23
CA GLY A 21 -1.17 -6.00 -11.00
C GLY A 21 -1.63 -4.92 -10.06
N ALA A 22 -2.79 -5.08 -9.45
CA ALA A 22 -3.24 -4.14 -8.43
C ALA A 22 -2.26 -4.14 -7.26
N SER A 23 -1.97 -2.95 -6.73
CA SER A 23 -1.15 -2.84 -5.55
C SER A 23 -1.96 -3.21 -4.32
N ILE A 24 -1.30 -3.83 -3.36
CA ILE A 24 -1.91 -4.20 -2.10
C ILE A 24 -1.23 -3.41 -1.00
N VAL A 25 -2.02 -2.70 -0.22
CA VAL A 25 -1.51 -1.87 0.87
C VAL A 25 -2.04 -2.43 2.18
N THR A 26 -1.13 -2.83 3.05
CA THR A 26 -1.48 -3.37 4.36
C THR A 26 -0.95 -2.41 5.42
N ILE A 27 -1.85 -1.92 6.26
CA ILE A 27 -1.50 -0.98 7.31
C ILE A 27 -1.58 -1.69 8.64
N THR A 28 -0.51 -1.61 9.41
CA THR A 28 -0.48 -2.19 10.75
C THR A 28 -0.35 -1.06 11.76
N GLY A 29 -1.42 -0.81 12.50
CA GLY A 29 -1.48 0.30 13.42
C GLY A 29 -1.25 1.62 12.70
N ARG A 30 -0.45 2.49 13.29
CA ARG A 30 -0.08 3.75 12.67
C ARG A 30 1.42 3.81 12.39
N ARG A 31 2.08 2.66 12.40
CA ARG A 31 3.53 2.60 12.38
C ARG A 31 4.12 1.87 11.18
N GLU A 32 3.33 1.09 10.48
CA GLU A 32 3.85 0.28 9.39
C GLU A 32 2.89 0.25 8.21
N VAL A 33 3.44 0.35 7.02
CA VAL A 33 2.70 0.18 5.78
C VAL A 33 3.48 -0.77 4.89
N LEU A 34 2.86 -1.87 4.52
CA LEU A 34 3.44 -2.79 3.55
C LEU A 34 2.76 -2.54 2.22
N ILE A 35 3.52 -2.25 1.20
CA ILE A 35 3.01 -1.98 -0.14
C ILE A 35 3.54 -3.06 -1.06
N GLU A 36 2.63 -3.81 -1.66
CA GLU A 36 2.98 -4.90 -2.55
C GLU A 36 2.57 -4.57 -3.97
N ASN A 37 3.38 -5.01 -4.90
CA ASN A 37 3.09 -4.91 -6.32
C ASN A 37 3.08 -3.46 -6.83
N TYR A 38 4.05 -2.69 -6.40
CA TYR A 38 4.23 -1.32 -6.89
C TYR A 38 5.16 -1.32 -8.11
N LYS A 39 5.26 -0.18 -8.80
CA LYS A 39 6.08 -0.06 -10.00
C LYS A 39 7.39 0.69 -9.76
N GLY A 40 7.39 1.66 -8.90
CA GLY A 40 8.60 2.40 -8.61
C GLY A 40 8.41 3.43 -7.53
N ILE A 41 9.51 3.95 -7.03
CA ILE A 41 9.51 5.01 -6.02
C ILE A 41 9.75 6.32 -6.77
N LEU A 42 8.82 7.25 -6.61
CA LEU A 42 8.92 8.55 -7.28
C LEU A 42 9.63 9.58 -6.42
N GLU A 43 9.27 9.64 -5.13
CA GLU A 43 9.88 10.57 -4.19
C GLU A 43 9.94 9.93 -2.82
N TYR A 44 10.99 10.24 -2.09
CA TYR A 44 11.17 9.69 -0.76
C TYR A 44 11.71 10.80 0.15
N THR A 45 10.90 11.18 1.12
CA THR A 45 11.31 12.10 2.17
C THR A 45 10.88 11.51 3.52
N LYS A 46 11.25 12.17 4.60
CA LYS A 46 10.82 11.70 5.92
C LYS A 46 9.35 12.02 6.21
N GLU A 47 8.73 12.84 5.37
CA GLU A 47 7.36 13.29 5.58
C GLU A 47 6.39 12.73 4.55
N TYR A 48 6.90 12.26 3.43
CA TYR A 48 6.05 11.58 2.45
C TYR A 48 6.89 10.68 1.56
N ILE A 49 6.26 9.64 1.08
CA ILE A 49 6.86 8.72 0.12
C ILE A 49 5.85 8.53 -0.99
N LYS A 50 6.23 8.92 -2.20
CA LYS A 50 5.37 8.84 -3.36
C LYS A 50 5.78 7.66 -4.22
N ILE A 51 4.82 6.83 -4.55
CA ILE A 51 5.06 5.55 -5.22
C ILE A 51 4.17 5.45 -6.45
N GLN A 52 4.74 4.96 -7.53
CA GLN A 52 3.96 4.68 -8.73
C GLN A 52 3.39 3.28 -8.65
N THR A 53 2.08 3.17 -8.83
CA THR A 53 1.42 1.88 -8.97
C THR A 53 0.94 1.74 -10.42
N LYS A 54 0.28 0.64 -10.72
CA LYS A 54 -0.16 0.38 -12.09
C LYS A 54 -1.10 1.47 -12.60
N ASN A 55 -2.04 1.90 -11.79
CA ASN A 55 -3.10 2.79 -12.24
C ASN A 55 -3.06 4.19 -11.61
N ALA A 56 -2.25 4.39 -10.60
CA ALA A 56 -2.28 5.65 -9.86
C ALA A 56 -0.97 5.88 -9.12
N LYS A 57 -0.82 7.07 -8.61
CA LYS A 57 0.25 7.37 -7.66
C LYS A 57 -0.30 7.19 -6.28
N LEU A 58 0.49 6.62 -5.41
CA LEU A 58 0.14 6.38 -4.02
C LEU A 58 1.13 7.14 -3.16
N THR A 59 0.64 7.96 -2.25
CA THR A 59 1.50 8.72 -1.36
C THR A 59 1.21 8.38 0.09
N VAL A 60 2.26 8.00 0.80
CA VAL A 60 2.20 7.79 2.24
C VAL A 60 2.69 9.07 2.90
N TYR A 61 1.86 9.68 3.72
CA TYR A 61 2.21 10.88 4.47
C TYR A 61 2.40 10.55 5.94
N GLY A 62 3.35 11.21 6.57
CA GLY A 62 3.58 10.99 7.99
C GLY A 62 4.75 11.79 8.49
N LYS A 63 5.40 11.26 9.54
CA LYS A 63 6.58 11.86 10.13
C LYS A 63 7.62 10.77 10.37
N ARG A 64 8.87 11.12 10.15
CA ARG A 64 9.99 10.20 10.35
C ARG A 64 9.79 8.90 9.56
N LEU A 65 9.29 9.04 8.36
CA LEU A 65 9.07 7.90 7.50
C LEU A 65 10.41 7.32 7.06
N ASN A 66 10.47 6.02 7.01
CA ASN A 66 11.66 5.32 6.58
C ASN A 66 11.25 4.07 5.82
N ILE A 67 11.91 3.84 4.70
CA ILE A 67 11.72 2.59 3.98
C ILE A 67 12.63 1.56 4.64
N GLU A 68 12.02 0.65 5.38
CA GLU A 68 12.77 -0.37 6.09
C GLU A 68 13.43 -1.35 5.12
N TYR A 69 12.70 -1.73 4.10
CA TYR A 69 13.25 -2.52 2.99
C TYR A 69 12.37 -2.35 1.77
N TYR A 70 12.93 -2.67 0.64
CA TYR A 70 12.16 -2.74 -0.60
C TYR A 70 12.79 -3.74 -1.56
N THR A 71 11.93 -4.31 -2.40
CA THR A 71 12.35 -5.16 -3.52
C THR A 71 11.71 -4.57 -4.76
N ASN A 72 11.83 -5.27 -5.89
CA ASN A 72 11.16 -4.83 -7.11
C ASN A 72 9.64 -4.85 -7.00
N GLU A 73 9.11 -5.58 -6.02
CA GLU A 73 7.66 -5.77 -5.90
C GLU A 73 7.09 -5.30 -4.57
N ASP A 74 7.87 -5.36 -3.50
CA ASP A 74 7.38 -5.12 -2.15
C ASP A 74 8.19 -4.05 -1.44
N MET A 75 7.52 -3.32 -0.57
CA MET A 75 8.16 -2.26 0.20
C MET A 75 7.52 -2.19 1.58
N LYS A 76 8.34 -2.01 2.61
CA LYS A 76 7.82 -1.77 3.95
C LYS A 76 8.25 -0.38 4.41
N VAL A 77 7.27 0.43 4.73
CA VAL A 77 7.47 1.78 5.25
C VAL A 77 7.17 1.77 6.74
N VAL A 78 8.04 2.37 7.52
CA VAL A 78 7.84 2.52 8.97
C VAL A 78 7.94 3.99 9.35
N GLY A 79 7.35 4.34 10.48
CA GLY A 79 7.35 5.71 10.97
C GLY A 79 5.99 6.03 11.58
N PHE A 80 5.68 7.31 11.67
CA PHE A 80 4.35 7.74 12.11
C PHE A 80 3.51 8.00 10.87
N ILE A 81 2.55 7.13 10.62
CA ILE A 81 1.71 7.21 9.43
C ILE A 81 0.56 8.17 9.70
N LYS A 82 0.41 9.17 8.84
CA LYS A 82 -0.68 10.12 8.94
C LYS A 82 -1.82 9.77 8.01
N SER A 83 -1.52 9.56 6.75
CA SER A 83 -2.52 9.24 5.75
C SER A 83 -1.89 8.54 4.56
N ILE A 84 -2.73 7.90 3.79
CA ILE A 84 -2.33 7.28 2.54
C ILE A 84 -3.33 7.74 1.50
N GLU A 85 -2.84 8.31 0.39
CA GLU A 85 -3.70 8.91 -0.61
C GLU A 85 -3.34 8.43 -2.00
N PHE A 86 -4.36 8.26 -2.82
CA PHE A 86 -4.18 7.98 -4.23
C PHE A 86 -4.29 9.27 -5.00
N GLU A 87 -3.42 9.42 -6.00
CA GLU A 87 -3.46 10.54 -6.92
C GLU A 87 -3.54 10.01 -8.34
N ALA A 88 -4.31 10.65 -9.14
CA ALA A 88 -4.49 10.23 -10.52
C ALA A 88 -3.23 10.46 -11.37
#